data_9284b9c00ebebb8432c238dac4722600
#
_entry.id   9284b9c00ebebb8432c238dac4722600
#
_cell.length_a   1.000
_cell.length_b   1.000
_cell.length_c   1.000
_cell.angle_alpha   90.00
_cell.angle_beta   90.00
_cell.angle_gamma   90.00
#
_symmetry.space_group_name_H-M   'P 1'
#
loop_
_entity.id
_entity.type
_entity.pdbx_description
1 polymer ?
#
loop_
_entity_poly.entity_id
_entity_poly.type
_entity_poly.pdbx_seq_one_letter_code
_entity_poly.pdbx_strand_id
1 'polypeptide(L)'
;MIAIFDSLPVKEGAADKIVERFAGSRGHVQGFPGFVSMEVLKSSEGDEVLVITRWENRASFDAWVRSEEFARAHGRSGGESLLRDHPKMSSYEVAVVRDAGQYNGAD
;
A
#
# COMPACT_ATOMS: atom_id res chain seq x y z
N MET A 1 1.24 8.59 13.75
CA MET A 1 1.44 7.79 12.51
C MET A 1 0.15 7.08 12.13
N ILE A 2 -0.19 7.09 10.86
CA ILE A 2 -1.35 6.38 10.36
C ILE A 2 -0.91 5.28 9.38
N ALA A 3 -1.74 4.27 9.26
CA ALA A 3 -1.57 3.20 8.27
C ALA A 3 -2.79 3.19 7.35
N ILE A 4 -2.54 3.20 6.05
CA ILE A 4 -3.58 3.14 5.04
C ILE A 4 -3.52 1.75 4.41
N PHE A 5 -4.65 1.07 4.42
CA PHE A 5 -4.78 -0.26 3.86
C PHE A 5 -5.62 -0.17 2.59
N ASP A 6 -5.06 -0.64 1.50
CA ASP A 6 -5.76 -0.66 0.22
C ASP A 6 -5.93 -2.12 -0.18
N SER A 7 -7.13 -2.61 -0.09
CA SER A 7 -7.45 -4.00 -0.40
C SER A 7 -7.87 -4.11 -1.86
N LEU A 8 -7.13 -4.90 -2.62
CA LEU A 8 -7.34 -5.07 -4.06
C LEU A 8 -7.83 -6.49 -4.31
N PRO A 9 -9.14 -6.68 -4.51
CA PRO A 9 -9.64 -8.00 -4.89
C PRO A 9 -9.22 -8.29 -6.33
N VAL A 10 -8.52 -9.38 -6.54
CA VAL A 10 -7.90 -9.67 -7.83
C VAL A 10 -8.55 -10.84 -8.52
N LYS A 11 -8.52 -10.83 -9.85
CA LYS A 11 -8.97 -11.95 -10.66
C LYS A 11 -8.08 -13.16 -10.43
N GLU A 12 -8.61 -14.33 -10.67
CA GLU A 12 -7.83 -15.56 -10.54
C GLU A 12 -6.54 -15.46 -11.34
N GLY A 13 -5.43 -15.78 -10.70
CA GLY A 13 -4.12 -15.74 -11.34
C GLY A 13 -3.53 -14.35 -11.54
N ALA A 14 -4.21 -13.29 -11.10
CA ALA A 14 -3.74 -11.92 -11.32
C ALA A 14 -2.88 -11.35 -10.21
N ALA A 15 -2.87 -12.00 -9.04
CA ALA A 15 -2.12 -11.47 -7.89
C ALA A 15 -0.64 -11.26 -8.20
N ASP A 16 0.01 -12.23 -8.83
CA ASP A 16 1.43 -12.12 -9.15
C ASP A 16 1.73 -10.99 -10.13
N LYS A 17 0.83 -10.75 -11.07
CA LYS A 17 0.99 -9.64 -12.02
C LYS A 17 0.94 -8.29 -11.32
N ILE A 18 0.05 -8.16 -10.36
CA ILE A 18 -0.07 -6.92 -9.57
C ILE A 18 1.18 -6.73 -8.73
N VAL A 19 1.65 -7.78 -8.07
CA VAL A 19 2.87 -7.71 -7.27
C VAL A 19 4.06 -7.30 -8.15
N GLU A 20 4.18 -7.86 -9.34
CA GLU A 20 5.24 -7.48 -10.27
C GLU A 20 5.16 -6.01 -10.67
N ARG A 21 3.98 -5.46 -10.87
CA ARG A 21 3.81 -4.04 -11.18
C ARG A 21 4.30 -3.16 -10.06
N PHE A 22 3.98 -3.50 -8.81
CA PHE A 22 4.49 -2.75 -7.67
C PHE A 22 6.00 -2.88 -7.52
N ALA A 23 6.53 -4.07 -7.71
CA ALA A 23 7.97 -4.31 -7.60
C ALA A 23 8.76 -3.56 -8.68
N GLY A 24 8.18 -3.44 -9.86
CA GLY A 24 8.81 -2.73 -10.98
C GLY A 24 8.59 -1.22 -10.97
N SER A 25 7.76 -0.74 -10.07
CA SER A 25 7.47 0.68 -9.96
C SER A 25 8.67 1.40 -9.35
N ARG A 26 8.93 2.59 -9.83
CA ARG A 26 10.10 3.36 -9.41
C ARG A 26 9.85 4.24 -8.19
N GLY A 27 9.08 3.76 -7.25
CA GLY A 27 9.01 4.36 -5.94
C GLY A 27 8.67 5.84 -5.89
N HIS A 28 7.69 6.28 -6.64
CA HIS A 28 7.25 7.67 -6.60
C HIS A 28 6.87 8.12 -5.19
N VAL A 29 6.33 7.22 -4.39
CA VAL A 29 5.87 7.53 -3.04
C VAL A 29 7.01 7.64 -2.04
N GLN A 30 8.12 6.94 -2.27
CA GLN A 30 9.21 6.85 -1.29
C GLN A 30 9.85 8.19 -0.94
N GLY A 31 9.89 9.12 -1.86
CA GLY A 31 10.45 10.43 -1.60
C GLY A 31 9.43 11.47 -1.15
N PHE A 32 8.19 11.09 -0.96
CA PHE A 32 7.14 12.04 -0.63
C PHE A 32 7.19 12.41 0.87
N PRO A 33 7.07 13.71 1.20
CA PRO A 33 7.15 14.15 2.60
C PRO A 33 6.12 13.45 3.48
N GLY A 34 6.57 12.92 4.60
CA GLY A 34 5.73 12.22 5.56
C GLY A 34 5.51 10.75 5.27
N PHE A 35 6.00 10.26 4.16
CA PHE A 35 5.95 8.82 3.86
C PHE A 35 6.88 8.06 4.80
N VAL A 36 6.41 6.96 5.36
CA VAL A 36 7.18 6.12 6.28
C VAL A 36 7.55 4.79 5.64
N SER A 37 6.57 4.04 5.17
CA SER A 37 6.83 2.71 4.59
C SER A 37 5.69 2.23 3.71
N MET A 38 5.99 1.25 2.88
CA MET A 38 5.00 0.56 2.05
C MET A 38 5.29 -0.93 2.03
N GLU A 39 4.24 -1.71 2.14
CA GLU A 39 4.29 -3.15 1.98
C GLU A 39 3.22 -3.59 1.01
N VAL A 40 3.53 -4.57 0.19
CA VAL A 40 2.56 -5.19 -0.70
C VAL A 40 2.48 -6.66 -0.32
N LEU A 41 1.32 -7.08 0.11
CA LEU A 41 1.10 -8.45 0.60
C LEU A 41 0.17 -9.19 -0.35
N LYS A 42 0.54 -10.42 -0.63
CA LYS A 42 -0.29 -11.28 -1.47
C LYS A 42 -1.00 -12.28 -0.57
N SER A 43 -2.31 -12.36 -0.67
CA SER A 43 -3.08 -13.34 0.06
C SER A 43 -2.57 -14.75 -0.24
N SER A 44 -2.50 -15.60 0.79
CA SER A 44 -2.12 -17.00 0.63
C SER A 44 -3.06 -17.75 -0.31
N GLU A 45 -4.28 -17.27 -0.44
CA GLU A 45 -5.29 -17.86 -1.34
C GLU A 45 -5.25 -17.28 -2.75
N GLY A 46 -4.45 -16.25 -2.97
CA GLY A 46 -4.23 -15.66 -4.29
C GLY A 46 -5.38 -14.80 -4.81
N ASP A 47 -6.32 -14.43 -3.96
CA ASP A 47 -7.53 -13.70 -4.36
C ASP A 47 -7.52 -12.22 -3.98
N GLU A 48 -6.48 -11.78 -3.30
CA GLU A 48 -6.37 -10.40 -2.83
C GLU A 48 -4.91 -9.97 -2.76
N VAL A 49 -4.67 -8.71 -3.07
CA VAL A 49 -3.40 -8.05 -2.78
C VAL A 49 -3.72 -6.91 -1.83
N LEU A 50 -2.97 -6.80 -0.76
CA LEU A 50 -3.14 -5.78 0.25
C LEU A 50 -1.95 -4.85 0.21
N VAL A 51 -2.18 -3.57 -0.03
CA VAL A 51 -1.12 -2.56 -0.01
C VAL A 51 -1.24 -1.77 1.28
N ILE A 52 -0.19 -1.73 2.05
CA ILE A 52 -0.16 -0.99 3.31
C ILE A 52 0.86 0.12 3.18
N THR A 53 0.42 1.37 3.38
CA THR A 53 1.33 2.49 3.45
C THR A 53 1.22 3.14 4.82
N ARG A 54 2.35 3.56 5.36
CA ARG A 54 2.40 4.26 6.64
C ARG A 54 2.88 5.66 6.42
N TRP A 55 2.26 6.59 7.14
CA TRP A 55 2.50 8.04 7.00
C TRP A 55 2.63 8.67 8.37
N GLU A 56 3.43 9.71 8.47
CA GLU A 56 3.61 10.43 9.73
C GLU A 56 2.29 10.97 10.27
N ASN A 57 1.43 11.43 9.36
CA ASN A 57 0.11 11.96 9.75
C ASN A 57 -0.83 11.94 8.54
N ARG A 58 -2.10 12.22 8.79
CA ARG A 58 -3.12 12.21 7.75
C ARG A 58 -2.89 13.26 6.68
N ALA A 59 -2.39 14.42 7.08
CA ALA A 59 -2.16 15.51 6.14
C ALA A 59 -1.14 15.13 5.07
N SER A 60 -0.12 14.37 5.43
CA SER A 60 0.88 13.89 4.48
C SER A 60 0.27 12.93 3.46
N PHE A 61 -0.57 12.02 3.91
CA PHE A 61 -1.27 11.11 3.02
C PHE A 61 -2.19 11.87 2.08
N ASP A 62 -2.96 12.83 2.62
CA ASP A 62 -3.87 13.64 1.80
C ASP A 62 -3.10 14.45 0.75
N ALA A 63 -1.94 14.97 1.10
CA ALA A 63 -1.09 15.68 0.15
C ALA A 63 -0.59 14.76 -0.96
N TRP A 64 -0.23 13.52 -0.61
CA TRP A 64 0.17 12.52 -1.60
C TRP A 64 -0.94 12.25 -2.60
N VAL A 65 -2.16 12.03 -2.12
CA VAL A 65 -3.30 11.71 -2.99
C VAL A 65 -3.62 12.85 -3.95
N ARG A 66 -3.32 14.09 -3.57
CA ARG A 66 -3.55 15.27 -4.42
C ARG A 66 -2.38 15.61 -5.31
N SER A 67 -1.27 14.91 -5.19
CA SER A 67 -0.04 15.24 -5.89
C SER A 67 -0.05 14.78 -7.35
N GLU A 68 0.81 15.40 -8.14
CA GLU A 68 1.04 14.98 -9.52
C GLU A 68 1.70 13.61 -9.58
N GLU A 69 2.53 13.31 -8.58
CA GLU A 69 3.20 12.00 -8.49
C GLU A 69 2.19 10.88 -8.32
N PHE A 70 1.17 11.10 -7.51
CA PHE A 70 0.08 10.14 -7.34
C PHE A 70 -0.68 9.95 -8.65
N ALA A 71 -0.99 11.06 -9.32
CA ALA A 71 -1.69 11.01 -10.60
C ALA A 71 -0.90 10.22 -11.64
N ARG A 72 0.42 10.41 -11.69
CA ARG A 72 1.28 9.65 -12.61
C ARG A 72 1.33 8.18 -12.26
N ALA A 73 1.40 7.87 -10.97
CA ALA A 73 1.47 6.48 -10.52
C ALA A 73 0.18 5.71 -10.81
N HIS A 74 -0.97 6.38 -10.76
CA HIS A 74 -2.27 5.75 -10.91
C HIS A 74 -2.96 6.05 -12.24
N GLY A 75 -2.43 6.99 -13.03
CA GLY A 75 -3.00 7.38 -14.31
C GLY A 75 -2.72 6.44 -15.46
N ARG A 76 -1.85 5.48 -15.25
CA ARG A 76 -1.57 4.46 -16.26
C ARG A 76 -2.42 3.26 -16.02
N SER A 77 -3.68 3.39 -16.21
CA SER A 77 -4.48 2.20 -16.30
C SER A 77 -4.13 1.57 -17.64
N GLY A 78 -3.14 0.76 -17.66
CA GLY A 78 -2.70 0.11 -18.86
C GLY A 78 -3.67 -0.97 -19.29
N GLY A 79 -4.80 -0.58 -19.77
CA GLY A 79 -5.65 -1.48 -20.45
C GLY A 79 -6.39 -2.48 -19.56
N GLU A 80 -5.89 -3.64 -19.36
CA GLU A 80 -6.62 -4.73 -18.73
C GLU A 80 -6.75 -4.58 -17.23
N SER A 81 -7.98 -4.61 -16.73
CA SER A 81 -8.18 -4.62 -15.28
C SER A 81 -7.86 -6.00 -14.71
N LEU A 82 -7.01 -6.01 -13.69
CA LEU A 82 -6.67 -7.24 -12.98
C LEU A 82 -7.54 -7.43 -11.75
N LEU A 83 -8.43 -6.49 -11.46
CA LEU A 83 -9.30 -6.55 -10.30
C LEU A 83 -10.64 -7.15 -10.67
N ARG A 84 -11.20 -7.94 -9.75
CA ARG A 84 -12.54 -8.53 -9.90
C ARG A 84 -13.63 -7.65 -9.26
N ASP A 85 -13.21 -6.66 -8.47
CA ASP A 85 -14.13 -5.75 -7.80
C ASP A 85 -13.39 -4.46 -7.45
N HIS A 86 -14.09 -3.49 -6.91
CA HIS A 86 -13.50 -2.22 -6.53
C HIS A 86 -12.53 -2.35 -5.37
N PRO A 87 -11.42 -1.62 -5.38
CA PRO A 87 -10.54 -1.57 -4.22
C PRO A 87 -11.25 -0.97 -3.01
N LYS A 88 -10.88 -1.41 -1.83
CA LYS A 88 -11.38 -0.84 -0.57
C LYS A 88 -10.24 -0.25 0.20
N MET A 89 -10.38 0.99 0.60
CA MET A 89 -9.37 1.68 1.39
C MET A 89 -9.85 1.84 2.83
N SER A 90 -8.96 1.57 3.78
CA SER A 90 -9.21 1.76 5.21
C SER A 90 -8.06 2.51 5.83
N SER A 91 -8.36 3.33 6.82
CA SER A 91 -7.36 4.15 7.50
C SER A 91 -7.37 3.81 8.98
N TYR A 92 -6.18 3.66 9.56
CA TYR A 92 -6.04 3.32 10.97
C TYR A 92 -4.97 4.19 11.60
N GLU A 93 -5.19 4.56 12.84
CA GLU A 93 -4.16 5.19 13.63
C GLU A 93 -3.28 4.09 14.22
N VAL A 94 -1.97 4.22 14.08
CA VAL A 94 -1.04 3.24 14.65
C VAL A 94 -0.94 3.48 16.13
N ALA A 95 -1.46 2.57 16.92
CA ALA A 95 -1.56 2.72 18.36
C ALA A 95 -0.40 2.08 19.12
N VAL A 96 0.05 0.91 18.66
CA VAL A 96 1.15 0.18 19.32
C VAL A 96 2.02 -0.44 18.25
N VAL A 97 3.32 -0.30 18.39
CA VAL A 97 4.31 -0.97 17.52
C VAL A 97 5.27 -1.74 18.41
N ARG A 98 5.51 -2.99 18.09
CA ARG A 98 6.55 -3.80 18.71
C ARG A 98 7.35 -4.47 17.63
N ASP A 99 8.67 -4.43 17.78
CA ASP A 99 9.61 -4.99 16.83
C ASP A 99 10.50 -5.97 17.58
N ALA A 100 10.95 -6.97 16.93
CA ALA A 100 11.80 -7.99 17.54
C ALA A 100 13.06 -7.39 18.15
N GLY A 101 13.61 -6.34 17.54
CA GLY A 101 14.80 -5.67 18.06
C GLY A 101 14.59 -4.88 19.34
N GLN A 102 13.33 -4.66 19.72
CA GLN A 102 12.98 -3.92 20.95
C GLN A 102 12.56 -4.83 22.08
N TYR A 103 12.46 -6.11 21.82
CA TYR A 103 12.05 -7.07 22.83
C TYR A 103 13.21 -7.37 23.78
N ASN A 104 12.99 -7.18 25.06
CA ASN A 104 14.02 -7.36 26.10
C ASN A 104 13.70 -8.50 27.06
N GLY A 105 12.71 -9.30 26.76
CA GLY A 105 12.34 -10.44 27.61
C GLY A 105 11.52 -10.12 28.84
N ALA A 106 11.09 -8.90 28.97
CA ALA A 106 10.42 -8.43 30.18
C ALA A 106 8.90 -8.35 30.09
N ASP A 107 8.32 -8.86 29.09
CA ASP A 107 6.86 -8.82 28.94
C ASP A 107 6.20 -9.90 29.75
#